data_abcdaa4d8f813321c083dbb562643eb3
#
_entry.id   abcdaa4d8f813321c083dbb562643eb3
#
_cell.length_a   1.000
_cell.length_b   1.000
_cell.length_c   1.000
_cell.angle_alpha   90.00
_cell.angle_beta   90.00
_cell.angle_gamma   90.00
#
_symmetry.space_group_name_H-M   'P 1'
#
loop_
_entity.id
_entity.type
_entity.pdbx_description
1 polymer ?
#
loop_
_entity_poly.entity_id
_entity_poly.type
_entity_poly.pdbx_seq_one_letter_code
_entity_poly.pdbx_strand_id
1 'polypeptide(L)'
;MNPISRRALLGTGAAAAIVHALPARAQSPPKPLLLDDASRLNTVPVARHWRPSSVTGEEWLGVLRAELKAAAAEGRPVSVGAARHSMGGQALARDGVAMTLDVKPADRWLELDRDAKTYRVSAGARWRQVIGALDPVGFSPAVMQSNHDFGVAATFSVNAHGWPVPYGPFGSTVRSLRLMLASGELVTCSPAENPELFGLAMGGYGLFGVIVDLEAAMVENQLLKALPELLPAAQLGLRLAAGIAQDPAVRMAYGRLAVDAKRFLREALLVTFRPVAGTPPPATSGGLMVSLSREVFRAQVGSDTAKRARWYAETVAGPKTSSGIASRNRLLNEPVANLAGRDRSRTDILHEYFLPAEGLEPFLAACRAAIPASRQDLLNVTLRYVEEDRTSTLAYARGTRVAAVMLFSQRMTRADEEDMMAMTERLIDAALDAGGSFYLPYRLHARRDQVARAYPRLGELVARKHHYDPGLLFRNTMWQRYFAP
;
A
#
# COMPACT_ATOMS: atom_id res chain seq x y z
N MET A 1 -76.54 -7.09 -60.04
CA MET A 1 -76.63 -6.82 -61.51
C MET A 1 -75.34 -6.27 -61.98
N ASN A 2 -74.79 -7.01 -62.92
CA ASN A 2 -73.58 -6.72 -63.79
C ASN A 2 -73.75 -5.38 -64.50
N PRO A 3 -72.78 -4.90 -65.32
CA PRO A 3 -71.43 -5.47 -65.64
C PRO A 3 -70.33 -4.42 -66.00
N ILE A 4 -69.07 -4.88 -66.09
CA ILE A 4 -68.08 -4.79 -67.23
C ILE A 4 -67.59 -3.41 -67.69
N SER A 5 -66.24 -3.16 -67.74
CA SER A 5 -65.45 -3.30 -68.94
C SER A 5 -64.05 -2.69 -68.78
N ARG A 6 -63.00 -3.46 -68.86
CA ARG A 6 -61.85 -3.61 -69.81
C ARG A 6 -61.15 -2.40 -70.44
N ARG A 7 -59.83 -2.52 -70.34
CA ARG A 7 -58.74 -2.14 -71.28
C ARG A 7 -57.89 -1.02 -70.77
N ALA A 8 -56.63 -1.28 -70.40
CA ALA A 8 -55.40 -1.63 -71.12
C ALA A 8 -54.65 -0.39 -71.60
N LEU A 9 -53.44 -0.22 -71.19
CA LEU A 9 -52.22 -0.28 -72.01
C LEU A 9 -51.01 0.28 -71.22
N LEU A 10 -50.02 -0.54 -71.07
CA LEU A 10 -48.58 -0.30 -71.20
C LEU A 10 -48.05 1.15 -71.00
N GLY A 11 -47.18 1.29 -70.00
CA GLY A 11 -46.21 2.35 -69.87
C GLY A 11 -45.06 1.87 -69.00
N THR A 12 -44.04 1.28 -69.62
CA THR A 12 -42.76 0.96 -69.01
C THR A 12 -42.05 2.21 -68.58
N GLY A 13 -41.98 2.44 -67.26
CA GLY A 13 -41.11 3.46 -66.66
C GLY A 13 -40.21 2.77 -65.64
N ALA A 14 -38.93 2.57 -66.01
CA ALA A 14 -37.90 2.09 -65.12
C ALA A 14 -37.58 3.20 -64.11
N ALA A 15 -38.13 3.12 -62.89
CA ALA A 15 -37.73 3.95 -61.76
C ALA A 15 -36.45 3.36 -61.17
N ALA A 16 -35.30 3.95 -61.51
CA ALA A 16 -34.05 3.69 -60.82
C ALA A 16 -34.16 4.17 -59.37
N ALA A 17 -34.29 3.24 -58.44
CA ALA A 17 -34.20 3.52 -57.03
C ALA A 17 -32.75 3.91 -56.69
N ILE A 18 -32.47 5.19 -56.55
CA ILE A 18 -31.21 5.70 -55.99
C ILE A 18 -31.29 5.39 -54.49
N VAL A 19 -30.69 4.26 -54.09
CA VAL A 19 -30.39 3.96 -52.70
C VAL A 19 -29.31 4.94 -52.24
N HIS A 20 -29.72 6.01 -51.59
CA HIS A 20 -28.79 6.85 -50.89
C HIS A 20 -28.26 6.01 -49.69
N ALA A 21 -27.05 5.47 -49.84
CA ALA A 21 -26.32 4.90 -48.72
C ALA A 21 -26.05 6.04 -47.71
N LEU A 22 -26.80 6.06 -46.63
CA LEU A 22 -26.50 6.92 -45.51
C LEU A 22 -25.10 6.55 -45.02
N PRO A 23 -24.20 7.53 -44.84
CA PRO A 23 -22.88 7.23 -44.30
C PRO A 23 -23.04 6.51 -42.98
N ALA A 24 -22.45 5.32 -42.86
CA ALA A 24 -22.39 4.60 -41.61
C ALA A 24 -21.89 5.56 -40.52
N ARG A 25 -22.73 5.86 -39.53
CA ARG A 25 -22.31 6.67 -38.39
C ARG A 25 -21.09 5.98 -37.83
N ALA A 26 -19.92 6.57 -37.94
CA ALA A 26 -18.72 6.12 -37.28
C ALA A 26 -19.05 5.98 -35.80
N GLN A 27 -19.11 4.75 -35.29
CA GLN A 27 -19.29 4.51 -33.87
C GLN A 27 -18.11 5.18 -33.17
N SER A 28 -18.41 6.11 -32.28
CA SER A 28 -17.38 6.72 -31.45
C SER A 28 -16.59 5.60 -30.78
N PRO A 29 -15.25 5.65 -30.79
CA PRO A 29 -14.45 4.61 -30.14
C PRO A 29 -14.94 4.44 -28.70
N PRO A 30 -15.00 3.20 -28.18
CA PRO A 30 -15.42 2.96 -26.82
C PRO A 30 -14.57 3.78 -25.86
N LYS A 31 -15.21 4.41 -24.87
CA LYS A 31 -14.50 5.20 -23.85
C LYS A 31 -13.44 4.33 -23.19
N PRO A 32 -12.19 4.80 -23.02
CA PRO A 32 -11.15 4.04 -22.38
C PRO A 32 -11.55 3.68 -20.94
N LEU A 33 -11.26 2.45 -20.53
CA LEU A 33 -11.41 2.04 -19.13
C LEU A 33 -10.32 2.73 -18.30
N LEU A 34 -10.74 3.60 -17.38
CA LEU A 34 -9.83 4.36 -16.53
C LEU A 34 -9.76 3.72 -15.14
N LEU A 35 -8.55 3.50 -14.64
CA LEU A 35 -8.28 3.09 -13.26
C LEU A 35 -7.39 4.11 -12.58
N ASP A 36 -7.52 4.20 -11.26
CA ASP A 36 -6.75 5.10 -10.42
C ASP A 36 -6.26 4.37 -9.17
N ASP A 37 -5.41 5.02 -8.39
CA ASP A 37 -4.93 4.57 -7.10
C ASP A 37 -5.46 5.46 -5.94
N ALA A 38 -4.97 5.22 -4.74
CA ALA A 38 -5.43 5.92 -3.55
C ALA A 38 -5.21 7.44 -3.59
N SER A 39 -4.22 7.92 -4.35
CA SER A 39 -3.96 9.36 -4.49
C SER A 39 -5.01 10.09 -5.33
N ARG A 40 -5.71 9.39 -6.21
CA ARG A 40 -6.59 9.96 -7.24
C ARG A 40 -5.89 10.93 -8.21
N LEU A 41 -4.57 10.80 -8.33
CA LEU A 41 -3.72 11.64 -9.18
C LEU A 41 -2.98 10.82 -10.25
N ASN A 42 -3.29 9.52 -10.36
CA ASN A 42 -2.66 8.59 -11.31
C ASN A 42 -3.68 7.88 -12.20
N THR A 43 -4.71 8.59 -12.64
CA THR A 43 -5.69 8.01 -13.57
C THR A 43 -5.00 7.51 -14.84
N VAL A 44 -5.10 6.20 -15.10
CA VAL A 44 -4.42 5.52 -16.20
C VAL A 44 -5.46 4.78 -17.06
N PRO A 45 -5.46 4.95 -18.39
CA PRO A 45 -6.22 4.09 -19.29
C PRO A 45 -5.62 2.68 -19.27
N VAL A 46 -6.47 1.66 -19.09
CA VAL A 46 -6.10 0.25 -19.15
C VAL A 46 -6.88 -0.46 -20.24
N ALA A 47 -6.28 -1.47 -20.85
CA ALA A 47 -6.93 -2.25 -21.90
C ALA A 47 -8.06 -3.11 -21.30
N ARG A 48 -7.81 -3.72 -20.16
CA ARG A 48 -8.81 -4.46 -19.39
C ARG A 48 -8.48 -4.51 -17.90
N HIS A 49 -9.53 -4.60 -17.10
CA HIS A 49 -9.47 -4.86 -15.67
C HIS A 49 -9.84 -6.32 -15.43
N TRP A 50 -8.83 -7.16 -15.24
CA TRP A 50 -9.01 -8.58 -15.07
C TRP A 50 -9.25 -8.94 -13.61
N ARG A 51 -10.39 -9.61 -13.36
CA ARG A 51 -10.81 -10.08 -12.03
C ARG A 51 -11.26 -11.54 -12.15
N PRO A 52 -10.44 -12.52 -11.75
CA PRO A 52 -10.81 -13.92 -11.83
C PRO A 52 -11.99 -14.26 -10.92
N SER A 53 -12.71 -15.30 -11.28
CA SER A 53 -13.84 -15.82 -10.49
C SER A 53 -13.42 -16.43 -9.16
N SER A 54 -12.23 -17.04 -9.10
CA SER A 54 -11.56 -17.52 -7.90
C SER A 54 -10.06 -17.26 -8.00
N VAL A 55 -9.37 -17.28 -6.86
CA VAL A 55 -7.90 -17.15 -6.75
C VAL A 55 -7.32 -18.29 -5.90
N THR A 56 -8.02 -19.41 -5.83
CA THR A 56 -7.63 -20.59 -5.06
C THR A 56 -7.82 -21.88 -5.90
N GLY A 57 -7.05 -22.92 -5.57
CA GLY A 57 -7.09 -24.20 -6.26
C GLY A 57 -6.27 -24.26 -7.55
N GLU A 58 -6.14 -25.45 -8.13
CA GLU A 58 -5.31 -25.68 -9.33
C GLU A 58 -5.91 -25.09 -10.61
N GLU A 59 -7.25 -25.07 -10.72
CA GLU A 59 -7.94 -24.46 -11.88
C GLU A 59 -7.57 -22.98 -12.05
N TRP A 60 -7.49 -22.25 -10.95
CA TRP A 60 -7.06 -20.86 -10.93
C TRP A 60 -5.68 -20.66 -11.56
N LEU A 61 -4.72 -21.57 -11.32
CA LEU A 61 -3.38 -21.47 -11.89
C LEU A 61 -3.40 -21.61 -13.42
N GLY A 62 -4.28 -22.47 -13.95
CA GLY A 62 -4.52 -22.58 -15.39
C GLY A 62 -5.08 -21.28 -15.98
N VAL A 63 -6.07 -20.69 -15.32
CA VAL A 63 -6.69 -19.42 -15.74
C VAL A 63 -5.69 -18.27 -15.70
N LEU A 64 -4.87 -18.17 -14.64
CA LEU A 64 -3.81 -17.16 -14.54
C LEU A 64 -2.78 -17.31 -15.66
N ARG A 65 -2.30 -18.53 -15.91
CA ARG A 65 -1.33 -18.82 -16.97
C ARG A 65 -1.86 -18.43 -18.35
N ALA A 66 -3.14 -18.74 -18.62
CA ALA A 66 -3.79 -18.38 -19.87
C ALA A 66 -3.87 -16.85 -20.05
N GLU A 67 -4.21 -16.10 -18.98
CA GLU A 67 -4.27 -14.64 -19.03
C GLU A 67 -2.89 -14.02 -19.27
N LEU A 68 -1.84 -14.49 -18.59
CA LEU A 68 -0.47 -14.01 -18.82
C LEU A 68 -0.01 -14.26 -20.26
N LYS A 69 -0.30 -15.45 -20.82
CA LYS A 69 0.01 -15.80 -22.21
C LYS A 69 -0.76 -14.91 -23.20
N ALA A 70 -2.03 -14.64 -22.93
CA ALA A 70 -2.85 -13.74 -23.77
C ALA A 70 -2.31 -12.31 -23.74
N ALA A 71 -1.99 -11.77 -22.56
CA ALA A 71 -1.42 -10.44 -22.41
C ALA A 71 -0.07 -10.32 -23.13
N ALA A 72 0.79 -11.34 -23.03
CA ALA A 72 2.07 -11.38 -23.72
C ALA A 72 1.90 -11.40 -25.26
N ALA A 73 0.98 -12.22 -25.78
CA ALA A 73 0.67 -12.27 -27.21
C ALA A 73 0.11 -10.96 -27.77
N GLU A 74 -0.65 -10.22 -26.94
CA GLU A 74 -1.17 -8.88 -27.28
C GLU A 74 -0.12 -7.78 -27.09
N GLY A 75 1.09 -8.06 -26.59
CA GLY A 75 2.11 -7.06 -26.26
C GLY A 75 1.72 -6.12 -25.09
N ARG A 76 0.74 -6.52 -24.27
CA ARG A 76 0.21 -5.69 -23.18
C ARG A 76 0.94 -5.92 -21.87
N PRO A 77 1.35 -4.87 -21.18
CA PRO A 77 1.91 -5.02 -19.84
C PRO A 77 0.86 -5.51 -18.83
N VAL A 78 1.30 -6.27 -17.85
CA VAL A 78 0.48 -6.73 -16.74
C VAL A 78 0.91 -6.00 -15.46
N SER A 79 -0.07 -5.49 -14.71
CA SER A 79 0.12 -4.97 -13.36
C SER A 79 -0.81 -5.66 -12.39
N VAL A 80 -0.27 -6.08 -11.24
CA VAL A 80 -1.02 -6.80 -10.21
C VAL A 80 -1.34 -5.86 -9.07
N GLY A 81 -2.57 -5.87 -8.62
CA GLY A 81 -3.04 -5.05 -7.50
C GLY A 81 -4.00 -5.79 -6.60
N ALA A 82 -4.15 -5.26 -5.41
CA ALA A 82 -5.19 -5.64 -4.46
C ALA A 82 -6.13 -4.44 -4.24
N ALA A 83 -5.98 -3.71 -3.12
CA ALA A 83 -6.78 -2.52 -2.83
C ALA A 83 -6.29 -1.23 -3.53
N ARG A 84 -5.16 -1.25 -4.22
CA ARG A 84 -4.49 -0.09 -4.86
C ARG A 84 -4.27 1.09 -3.92
N HIS A 85 -3.80 0.80 -2.71
CA HIS A 85 -3.45 1.84 -1.72
C HIS A 85 -2.10 2.51 -1.97
N SER A 86 -1.27 2.00 -2.88
CA SER A 86 -0.10 2.72 -3.39
C SER A 86 -0.53 3.99 -4.13
N MET A 87 0.34 5.01 -4.17
CA MET A 87 -0.01 6.36 -4.63
C MET A 87 0.78 6.82 -5.87
N GLY A 88 1.55 5.93 -6.50
CA GLY A 88 2.40 6.24 -7.67
C GLY A 88 2.15 5.28 -8.84
N GLY A 89 0.96 4.67 -8.94
CA GLY A 89 0.63 3.76 -10.03
C GLY A 89 1.40 2.44 -10.01
N GLN A 90 1.88 1.98 -8.85
CA GLN A 90 2.63 0.72 -8.71
C GLN A 90 1.78 -0.52 -9.07
N ALA A 91 0.45 -0.40 -9.06
CA ALA A 91 -0.48 -1.45 -9.47
C ALA A 91 -1.24 -1.09 -10.77
N LEU A 92 -0.67 -0.20 -11.60
CA LEU A 92 -1.27 0.30 -12.82
C LEU A 92 -0.23 0.32 -13.96
N ALA A 93 -0.63 -0.14 -15.14
CA ALA A 93 0.15 -0.04 -16.37
C ALA A 93 -0.73 0.53 -17.48
N ARG A 94 -0.27 1.60 -18.14
CA ARG A 94 -0.98 2.22 -19.27
C ARG A 94 -1.21 1.20 -20.39
N ASP A 95 -2.43 1.16 -20.91
CA ASP A 95 -2.89 0.27 -21.98
C ASP A 95 -2.65 -1.23 -21.69
N GLY A 96 -2.43 -1.55 -20.42
CA GLY A 96 -2.13 -2.89 -19.93
C GLY A 96 -3.35 -3.64 -19.36
N VAL A 97 -3.08 -4.82 -18.86
CA VAL A 97 -4.00 -5.63 -18.07
C VAL A 97 -3.79 -5.30 -16.60
N ALA A 98 -4.78 -4.68 -15.96
CA ALA A 98 -4.78 -4.45 -14.53
C ALA A 98 -5.46 -5.64 -13.84
N MET A 99 -4.68 -6.49 -13.15
CA MET A 99 -5.21 -7.60 -12.38
C MET A 99 -5.63 -7.15 -10.98
N THR A 100 -6.78 -7.63 -10.50
CA THR A 100 -7.17 -7.51 -9.09
C THR A 100 -7.54 -8.88 -8.55
N LEU A 101 -6.80 -9.32 -7.53
CA LEU A 101 -7.00 -10.59 -6.86
C LEU A 101 -7.79 -10.37 -5.57
N ASP A 102 -8.92 -11.05 -5.44
CA ASP A 102 -9.77 -11.02 -4.25
C ASP A 102 -10.28 -12.44 -3.94
N VAL A 103 -10.14 -12.89 -2.71
CA VAL A 103 -10.74 -14.14 -2.23
C VAL A 103 -12.23 -13.98 -1.95
N LYS A 104 -12.99 -15.03 -2.20
CA LYS A 104 -14.43 -15.08 -1.89
C LYS A 104 -14.68 -15.87 -0.61
N PRO A 105 -15.85 -15.69 0.04
CA PRO A 105 -16.18 -16.43 1.27
C PRO A 105 -16.13 -17.96 1.13
N ALA A 106 -16.43 -18.49 -0.07
CA ALA A 106 -16.41 -19.92 -0.34
C ALA A 106 -15.02 -20.49 -0.66
N ASP A 107 -14.02 -19.62 -0.88
CA ASP A 107 -12.67 -20.04 -1.22
C ASP A 107 -11.95 -20.65 0.00
N ARG A 108 -11.14 -21.70 -0.25
CA ARG A 108 -10.16 -22.20 0.75
C ARG A 108 -8.89 -21.35 0.64
N TRP A 109 -8.92 -20.18 1.20
CA TRP A 109 -7.89 -19.16 1.05
C TRP A 109 -6.88 -19.10 2.20
N LEU A 110 -7.13 -19.84 3.30
CA LEU A 110 -6.30 -19.85 4.50
C LEU A 110 -6.13 -21.28 5.02
N GLU A 111 -4.90 -21.63 5.37
CA GLU A 111 -4.53 -22.84 6.09
C GLU A 111 -3.69 -22.45 7.29
N LEU A 112 -3.96 -23.08 8.46
CA LEU A 112 -3.28 -22.77 9.71
C LEU A 112 -2.46 -23.97 10.16
N ASP A 113 -1.20 -23.73 10.50
CA ASP A 113 -0.36 -24.64 11.26
C ASP A 113 -0.08 -24.02 12.64
N ARG A 114 -0.79 -24.53 13.65
CA ARG A 114 -0.69 -24.00 15.02
C ARG A 114 0.61 -24.42 15.71
N ASP A 115 1.14 -25.58 15.37
CA ASP A 115 2.36 -26.11 15.96
C ASP A 115 3.58 -25.37 15.43
N ALA A 116 3.64 -25.13 14.12
CA ALA A 116 4.66 -24.32 13.49
C ALA A 116 4.44 -22.80 13.71
N LYS A 117 3.28 -22.38 14.21
CA LYS A 117 2.85 -20.98 14.34
C LYS A 117 2.96 -20.22 13.01
N THR A 118 2.46 -20.85 11.94
CA THR A 118 2.40 -20.26 10.60
C THR A 118 0.98 -20.35 10.01
N TYR A 119 0.74 -19.56 9.02
CA TYR A 119 -0.45 -19.64 8.17
C TYR A 119 -0.07 -19.47 6.71
N ARG A 120 -0.68 -20.28 5.84
CA ARG A 120 -0.59 -20.11 4.37
C ARG A 120 -1.85 -19.42 3.88
N VAL A 121 -1.68 -18.37 3.07
CA VAL A 121 -2.77 -17.49 2.66
C VAL A 121 -2.69 -17.19 1.17
N SER A 122 -3.84 -17.26 0.48
CA SER A 122 -3.96 -16.86 -0.94
C SER A 122 -3.71 -15.36 -1.12
N ALA A 123 -3.09 -15.01 -2.24
CA ALA A 123 -2.70 -13.63 -2.58
C ALA A 123 -3.86 -12.62 -2.58
N GLY A 124 -5.10 -13.06 -2.83
CA GLY A 124 -6.29 -12.21 -2.82
C GLY A 124 -6.82 -11.84 -1.43
N ALA A 125 -6.29 -12.42 -0.35
CA ALA A 125 -6.77 -12.17 1.00
C ALA A 125 -6.40 -10.77 1.50
N ARG A 126 -7.28 -10.20 2.33
CA ARG A 126 -7.07 -8.93 3.04
C ARG A 126 -6.74 -9.20 4.51
N TRP A 127 -6.00 -8.30 5.14
CA TRP A 127 -5.64 -8.44 6.55
C TRP A 127 -6.84 -8.58 7.48
N ARG A 128 -7.96 -7.87 7.22
CA ARG A 128 -9.19 -8.04 8.00
C ARG A 128 -9.70 -9.47 8.02
N GLN A 129 -9.54 -10.21 6.90
CA GLN A 129 -9.96 -11.60 6.80
C GLN A 129 -9.00 -12.50 7.59
N VAL A 130 -7.70 -12.26 7.48
CA VAL A 130 -6.67 -12.99 8.24
C VAL A 130 -6.85 -12.75 9.75
N ILE A 131 -7.02 -11.51 10.20
CA ILE A 131 -7.30 -11.20 11.61
C ILE A 131 -8.57 -11.92 12.06
N GLY A 132 -9.66 -11.84 11.27
CA GLY A 132 -10.93 -12.50 11.61
C GLY A 132 -10.83 -14.02 11.71
N ALA A 133 -9.89 -14.66 11.02
CA ALA A 133 -9.65 -16.10 11.09
C ALA A 133 -8.68 -16.49 12.22
N LEU A 134 -7.68 -15.66 12.52
CA LEU A 134 -6.69 -15.92 13.56
C LEU A 134 -7.22 -15.61 14.97
N ASP A 135 -8.04 -14.57 15.12
CA ASP A 135 -8.53 -14.09 16.43
C ASP A 135 -9.29 -15.15 17.22
N PRO A 136 -10.27 -15.90 16.65
CA PRO A 136 -11.00 -16.95 17.37
C PRO A 136 -10.13 -18.12 17.84
N VAL A 137 -8.96 -18.29 17.21
CA VAL A 137 -8.02 -19.38 17.55
C VAL A 137 -6.84 -18.91 18.41
N GLY A 138 -6.90 -17.65 18.88
CA GLY A 138 -5.93 -17.10 19.82
C GLY A 138 -4.63 -16.59 19.20
N PHE A 139 -4.58 -16.40 17.88
CA PHE A 139 -3.40 -15.93 17.17
C PHE A 139 -3.58 -14.54 16.54
N SER A 140 -2.47 -13.96 16.13
CA SER A 140 -2.33 -12.65 15.48
C SER A 140 -1.24 -12.74 14.42
N PRO A 141 -1.31 -11.97 13.31
CA PRO A 141 -0.18 -11.83 12.40
C PRO A 141 1.07 -11.34 13.16
N ALA A 142 2.24 -11.91 12.88
CA ALA A 142 3.48 -11.45 13.51
C ALA A 142 3.79 -10.00 13.11
N VAL A 143 3.69 -9.68 11.82
CA VAL A 143 3.81 -8.32 11.27
C VAL A 143 2.73 -8.06 10.25
N MET A 144 2.16 -6.88 10.25
CA MET A 144 1.37 -6.28 9.17
C MET A 144 1.47 -4.76 9.26
N GLN A 145 1.08 -4.04 8.21
CA GLN A 145 0.95 -2.58 8.27
C GLN A 145 -0.26 -2.17 9.14
N SER A 146 -0.43 -0.87 9.40
CA SER A 146 -1.38 -0.36 10.38
C SER A 146 -2.86 -0.57 10.05
N ASN A 147 -3.21 -0.77 8.78
CA ASN A 147 -4.61 -0.84 8.34
C ASN A 147 -4.94 -2.20 7.74
N HIS A 148 -6.12 -2.70 8.04
CA HIS A 148 -6.56 -4.05 7.70
C HIS A 148 -7.14 -4.21 6.27
N ASP A 149 -7.33 -3.11 5.53
CA ASP A 149 -7.93 -3.15 4.18
C ASP A 149 -6.94 -3.58 3.07
N PHE A 150 -5.66 -3.65 3.39
CA PHE A 150 -4.60 -4.02 2.45
C PHE A 150 -4.60 -5.52 2.16
N GLY A 151 -4.16 -5.89 0.95
CA GLY A 151 -3.91 -7.29 0.59
C GLY A 151 -2.63 -7.83 1.21
N VAL A 152 -2.65 -9.09 1.66
CA VAL A 152 -1.48 -9.72 2.30
C VAL A 152 -0.31 -9.84 1.32
N ALA A 153 -0.53 -10.37 0.12
CA ALA A 153 0.52 -10.46 -0.90
C ALA A 153 0.99 -9.07 -1.38
N ALA A 154 0.08 -8.07 -1.44
CA ALA A 154 0.48 -6.70 -1.75
C ALA A 154 1.38 -6.12 -0.65
N THR A 155 1.16 -6.47 0.62
CA THR A 155 2.03 -6.08 1.74
C THR A 155 3.45 -6.64 1.58
N PHE A 156 3.59 -7.88 1.08
CA PHE A 156 4.89 -8.46 0.73
C PHE A 156 5.51 -7.79 -0.50
N SER A 157 4.71 -7.55 -1.53
CA SER A 157 5.18 -6.90 -2.77
C SER A 157 5.73 -5.50 -2.57
N VAL A 158 5.27 -4.76 -1.56
CA VAL A 158 5.84 -3.45 -1.18
C VAL A 158 6.75 -3.55 0.05
N ASN A 159 6.87 -4.75 0.64
CA ASN A 159 7.60 -5.05 1.87
C ASN A 159 7.26 -4.07 3.00
N ALA A 160 5.96 -3.92 3.29
CA ALA A 160 5.49 -2.96 4.30
C ALA A 160 5.89 -3.38 5.72
N HIS A 161 5.92 -2.41 6.61
CA HIS A 161 6.17 -2.61 8.04
C HIS A 161 5.01 -2.07 8.90
N GLY A 162 5.03 -2.37 10.18
CA GLY A 162 3.95 -2.01 11.10
C GLY A 162 4.41 -1.50 12.47
N TRP A 163 3.62 -1.76 13.48
CA TRP A 163 3.90 -1.42 14.89
C TRP A 163 4.52 -2.56 15.70
N PRO A 164 4.38 -3.86 15.29
CA PRO A 164 5.01 -4.95 16.01
C PRO A 164 6.52 -4.80 16.07
N VAL A 165 7.09 -5.09 17.24
CA VAL A 165 8.53 -5.05 17.49
C VAL A 165 8.97 -6.30 18.26
N PRO A 166 10.26 -6.71 18.17
CA PRO A 166 11.30 -6.20 17.28
C PRO A 166 11.23 -6.92 15.93
N TYR A 167 10.69 -6.30 14.92
CA TYR A 167 10.57 -6.91 13.60
C TYR A 167 11.08 -5.97 12.51
N GLY A 168 11.58 -6.55 11.44
CA GLY A 168 11.76 -5.90 10.15
C GLY A 168 10.45 -5.70 9.40
N PRO A 169 10.49 -5.40 8.10
CA PRO A 169 9.32 -5.40 7.25
C PRO A 169 8.61 -6.75 7.23
N PHE A 170 7.38 -6.79 6.71
CA PHE A 170 6.55 -8.00 6.67
C PHE A 170 7.27 -9.21 6.07
N GLY A 171 8.08 -9.00 5.04
CA GLY A 171 8.87 -10.06 4.40
C GLY A 171 9.76 -10.84 5.38
N SER A 172 10.22 -10.22 6.47
CA SER A 172 11.02 -10.90 7.52
C SER A 172 10.26 -12.03 8.24
N THR A 173 8.94 -12.03 8.16
CA THR A 173 8.06 -13.04 8.77
C THR A 173 7.48 -14.04 7.78
N VAL A 174 7.74 -13.87 6.48
CA VAL A 174 7.31 -14.78 5.43
C VAL A 174 8.31 -15.93 5.28
N ARG A 175 7.80 -17.16 5.32
CA ARG A 175 8.59 -18.39 5.22
C ARG A 175 8.81 -18.81 3.77
N SER A 176 7.76 -18.75 2.98
CA SER A 176 7.77 -19.12 1.55
C SER A 176 6.64 -18.44 0.81
N LEU A 177 6.73 -18.41 -0.50
CA LEU A 177 5.64 -18.02 -1.39
C LEU A 177 5.69 -18.83 -2.69
N ARG A 178 4.54 -18.94 -3.39
CA ARG A 178 4.51 -19.42 -4.76
C ARG A 178 4.34 -18.22 -5.70
N LEU A 179 5.19 -18.17 -6.73
CA LEU A 179 5.27 -17.06 -7.69
C LEU A 179 5.05 -17.59 -9.11
N MET A 180 4.07 -17.05 -9.83
CA MET A 180 3.86 -17.30 -11.25
C MET A 180 4.69 -16.33 -12.07
N LEU A 181 5.71 -16.81 -12.76
CA LEU A 181 6.61 -16.03 -13.61
C LEU A 181 5.95 -15.57 -14.92
N ALA A 182 6.61 -14.69 -15.66
CA ALA A 182 6.17 -14.23 -16.98
C ALA A 182 6.09 -15.37 -18.01
N SER A 183 6.89 -16.41 -17.85
CA SER A 183 6.85 -17.65 -18.65
C SER A 183 5.59 -18.48 -18.41
N GLY A 184 4.85 -18.25 -17.33
CA GLY A 184 3.76 -19.11 -16.85
C GLY A 184 4.24 -20.26 -15.96
N GLU A 185 5.53 -20.32 -15.64
CA GLU A 185 6.08 -21.26 -14.68
C GLU A 185 5.70 -20.84 -13.26
N LEU A 186 5.30 -21.80 -12.44
CA LEU A 186 5.03 -21.62 -11.02
C LEU A 186 6.23 -22.10 -10.20
N VAL A 187 6.85 -21.21 -9.47
CA VAL A 187 8.03 -21.51 -8.65
C VAL A 187 7.76 -21.25 -7.17
N THR A 188 8.31 -22.07 -6.29
CA THR A 188 8.37 -21.83 -4.86
C THR A 188 9.59 -20.97 -4.56
N CYS A 189 9.40 -19.92 -3.76
CA CYS A 189 10.46 -19.03 -3.34
C CYS A 189 10.51 -18.93 -1.80
N SER A 190 11.70 -19.06 -1.26
CA SER A 190 11.98 -18.94 0.18
C SER A 190 13.45 -18.54 0.39
N PRO A 191 13.90 -18.28 1.62
CA PRO A 191 15.34 -18.12 1.88
C PRO A 191 16.20 -19.34 1.52
N ALA A 192 15.61 -20.53 1.43
CA ALA A 192 16.31 -21.78 1.10
C ALA A 192 16.12 -22.25 -0.35
N GLU A 193 14.99 -21.88 -0.98
CA GLU A 193 14.61 -22.29 -2.33
C GLU A 193 14.35 -21.04 -3.18
N ASN A 194 15.04 -20.90 -4.31
CA ASN A 194 14.99 -19.71 -5.16
C ASN A 194 15.17 -18.38 -4.37
N PRO A 195 16.23 -18.26 -3.52
CA PRO A 195 16.40 -17.11 -2.61
C PRO A 195 16.56 -15.78 -3.35
N GLU A 196 17.12 -15.78 -4.55
CA GLU A 196 17.20 -14.59 -5.39
C GLU A 196 15.81 -14.07 -5.76
N LEU A 197 14.94 -14.95 -6.29
CA LEU A 197 13.56 -14.57 -6.63
C LEU A 197 12.75 -14.17 -5.40
N PHE A 198 12.98 -14.82 -4.25
CA PHE A 198 12.37 -14.42 -3.00
C PHE A 198 12.71 -12.96 -2.64
N GLY A 199 14.00 -12.60 -2.70
CA GLY A 199 14.48 -11.24 -2.44
C GLY A 199 14.05 -10.20 -3.50
N LEU A 200 13.88 -10.62 -4.76
CA LEU A 200 13.39 -9.76 -5.84
C LEU A 200 11.88 -9.53 -5.76
N ALA A 201 11.09 -10.53 -5.33
CA ALA A 201 9.65 -10.41 -5.16
C ALA A 201 9.28 -9.62 -3.91
N MET A 202 10.10 -9.73 -2.84
CA MET A 202 9.99 -8.95 -1.60
C MET A 202 10.31 -7.49 -1.87
N GLY A 203 9.30 -6.60 -1.80
CA GLY A 203 9.49 -5.19 -2.18
C GLY A 203 9.74 -4.99 -3.67
N GLY A 204 9.39 -5.96 -4.52
CA GLY A 204 9.58 -5.91 -5.98
C GLY A 204 8.38 -5.35 -6.75
N TYR A 205 7.35 -4.87 -6.06
CA TYR A 205 6.19 -4.16 -6.65
C TYR A 205 5.49 -4.91 -7.78
N GLY A 206 5.47 -6.26 -7.72
CA GLY A 206 4.84 -7.12 -8.73
C GLY A 206 5.60 -7.19 -10.07
N LEU A 207 6.88 -6.80 -10.10
CA LEU A 207 7.68 -6.75 -11.33
C LEU A 207 8.24 -8.12 -11.74
N PHE A 208 8.26 -9.11 -10.85
CA PHE A 208 8.87 -10.42 -11.13
C PHE A 208 7.85 -11.55 -11.29
N GLY A 209 6.57 -11.29 -11.06
CA GLY A 209 5.53 -12.31 -11.19
C GLY A 209 4.29 -12.00 -10.35
N VAL A 210 3.35 -12.92 -10.44
CA VAL A 210 2.12 -12.90 -9.63
C VAL A 210 2.30 -13.82 -8.43
N ILE A 211 2.27 -13.28 -7.23
CA ILE A 211 2.23 -14.09 -6.01
C ILE A 211 0.89 -14.82 -5.99
N VAL A 212 0.91 -16.13 -5.86
CA VAL A 212 -0.28 -16.98 -5.79
C VAL A 212 -0.74 -17.16 -4.35
N ASP A 213 0.19 -17.50 -3.49
CA ASP A 213 0.02 -17.59 -2.04
C ASP A 213 1.35 -17.37 -1.34
N LEU A 214 1.28 -17.20 -0.02
CA LEU A 214 2.45 -17.11 0.84
C LEU A 214 2.18 -17.73 2.21
N GLU A 215 3.24 -18.16 2.86
CA GLU A 215 3.25 -18.65 4.23
C GLU A 215 3.95 -17.65 5.13
N ALA A 216 3.28 -17.23 6.20
CA ALA A 216 3.79 -16.24 7.12
C ALA A 216 3.64 -16.67 8.59
N ALA A 217 4.48 -16.11 9.45
CA ALA A 217 4.46 -16.37 10.87
C ALA A 217 3.27 -15.70 11.57
N MET A 218 2.69 -16.39 12.55
CA MET A 218 1.74 -15.84 13.50
C MET A 218 2.28 -15.93 14.93
N VAL A 219 1.76 -15.09 15.81
CA VAL A 219 2.09 -15.04 17.23
C VAL A 219 0.83 -15.10 18.05
N GLU A 220 0.94 -15.37 19.34
CA GLU A 220 -0.21 -15.35 20.25
C GLU A 220 -0.85 -13.97 20.30
N ASN A 221 -2.18 -13.94 20.25
CA ASN A 221 -2.95 -12.73 20.52
C ASN A 221 -2.96 -12.47 22.04
N GLN A 222 -2.38 -11.35 22.44
CA GLN A 222 -2.20 -10.99 23.84
C GLN A 222 -2.94 -9.69 24.17
N LEU A 223 -3.35 -9.53 25.43
CA LEU A 223 -3.69 -8.21 25.97
C LEU A 223 -2.41 -7.41 26.18
N LEU A 224 -2.42 -6.20 25.68
CA LEU A 224 -1.30 -5.27 25.73
C LEU A 224 -1.73 -3.98 26.42
N LYS A 225 -0.90 -3.50 27.34
CA LYS A 225 -1.08 -2.20 28.01
C LYS A 225 -0.18 -1.16 27.34
N ALA A 226 -0.79 -0.06 26.93
CA ALA A 226 -0.09 1.11 26.42
C ALA A 226 0.60 1.88 27.53
N LEU A 227 1.86 2.23 27.32
CA LEU A 227 2.69 3.04 28.23
C LEU A 227 3.14 4.29 27.45
N PRO A 228 2.41 5.43 27.59
CA PRO A 228 2.76 6.68 26.92
C PRO A 228 3.88 7.41 27.66
N GLU A 229 4.81 8.00 26.90
CA GLU A 229 5.91 8.84 27.37
C GLU A 229 6.00 10.09 26.49
N LEU A 230 5.87 11.27 27.09
CA LEU A 230 6.03 12.55 26.40
C LEU A 230 7.49 12.98 26.51
N LEU A 231 8.12 13.37 25.38
CA LEU A 231 9.53 13.70 25.31
C LEU A 231 9.82 14.69 24.17
N PRO A 232 11.00 15.38 24.20
CA PRO A 232 11.45 16.14 23.04
C PRO A 232 11.63 15.23 21.80
N ALA A 233 11.19 15.70 20.64
CA ALA A 233 11.28 14.94 19.39
C ALA A 233 12.72 14.51 19.04
N ALA A 234 13.70 15.33 19.39
CA ALA A 234 15.14 15.04 19.21
C ALA A 234 15.59 13.75 19.92
N GLN A 235 14.91 13.35 21.00
CA GLN A 235 15.26 12.15 21.75
C GLN A 235 14.53 10.90 21.27
N LEU A 236 13.47 11.06 20.47
CA LEU A 236 12.56 9.96 20.17
C LEU A 236 13.24 8.83 19.39
N GLY A 237 14.11 9.12 18.42
CA GLY A 237 14.80 8.11 17.62
C GLY A 237 15.61 7.14 18.49
N LEU A 238 16.51 7.69 19.29
CA LEU A 238 17.36 6.95 20.22
C LEU A 238 16.53 6.26 21.31
N ARG A 239 15.52 6.93 21.87
CA ARG A 239 14.67 6.39 22.94
C ARG A 239 13.83 5.20 22.44
N LEU A 240 13.30 5.29 21.23
CA LEU A 240 12.53 4.19 20.60
C LEU A 240 13.44 2.97 20.33
N ALA A 241 14.58 3.18 19.68
CA ALA A 241 15.53 2.10 19.36
C ALA A 241 16.08 1.42 20.63
N ALA A 242 16.57 2.22 21.59
CA ALA A 242 17.09 1.70 22.85
C ALA A 242 16.01 1.01 23.70
N GLY A 243 14.80 1.58 23.77
CA GLY A 243 13.69 1.00 24.54
C GLY A 243 13.26 -0.35 24.04
N ILE A 244 13.32 -0.59 22.72
CA ILE A 244 12.98 -1.89 22.12
C ILE A 244 14.14 -2.89 22.33
N ALA A 245 15.38 -2.47 22.09
CA ALA A 245 16.56 -3.34 22.24
C ALA A 245 16.78 -3.80 23.68
N GLN A 246 16.47 -2.94 24.68
CA GLN A 246 16.70 -3.21 26.10
C GLN A 246 15.53 -3.91 26.80
N ASP A 247 14.33 -3.89 26.21
CA ASP A 247 13.13 -4.43 26.84
C ASP A 247 12.42 -5.46 25.96
N PRO A 248 12.78 -6.73 26.12
CA PRO A 248 12.15 -7.82 25.36
C PRO A 248 10.68 -8.03 25.68
N ALA A 249 10.12 -7.37 26.71
CA ALA A 249 8.69 -7.41 27.00
C ALA A 249 7.86 -6.50 26.10
N VAL A 250 8.45 -5.52 25.42
CA VAL A 250 7.74 -4.66 24.46
C VAL A 250 7.35 -5.50 23.23
N ARG A 251 6.08 -5.46 22.86
CA ARG A 251 5.52 -6.22 21.73
C ARG A 251 5.12 -5.35 20.56
N MET A 252 4.78 -4.10 20.82
CA MET A 252 4.43 -3.09 19.83
C MET A 252 4.91 -1.74 20.31
N ALA A 253 5.25 -0.84 19.38
CA ALA A 253 5.64 0.53 19.69
C ALA A 253 5.37 1.46 18.52
N TYR A 254 5.05 2.72 18.83
CA TYR A 254 5.05 3.81 17.86
C TYR A 254 5.35 5.15 18.53
N GLY A 255 5.84 6.10 17.74
CA GLY A 255 5.93 7.50 18.14
C GLY A 255 4.89 8.35 17.40
N ARG A 256 4.54 9.49 18.01
CA ARG A 256 3.76 10.56 17.38
C ARG A 256 4.52 11.87 17.50
N LEU A 257 4.40 12.75 16.50
CA LEU A 257 4.94 14.11 16.59
C LEU A 257 3.81 15.13 16.59
N ALA A 258 3.98 16.20 17.39
CA ALA A 258 3.09 17.34 17.35
C ALA A 258 3.19 18.04 15.99
N VAL A 259 2.04 18.34 15.37
CA VAL A 259 1.95 18.98 14.04
C VAL A 259 1.31 20.38 14.09
N ASP A 260 0.98 20.87 15.29
CA ASP A 260 0.53 22.25 15.48
C ASP A 260 1.71 23.23 15.38
N ALA A 261 1.43 24.49 15.01
CA ALA A 261 2.44 25.49 14.73
C ALA A 261 3.38 25.79 15.92
N LYS A 262 2.88 25.72 17.18
CA LYS A 262 3.66 26.04 18.38
C LYS A 262 4.73 24.97 18.67
N ARG A 263 4.37 23.68 18.49
CA ARG A 263 5.21 22.52 18.84
C ARG A 263 5.78 21.80 17.62
N PHE A 264 5.55 22.31 16.44
CA PHE A 264 5.77 21.67 15.15
C PHE A 264 7.04 20.82 15.10
N LEU A 265 6.88 19.49 15.10
CA LEU A 265 7.93 18.47 15.09
C LEU A 265 9.02 18.66 16.18
N ARG A 266 8.66 19.25 17.33
CA ARG A 266 9.59 19.46 18.46
C ARG A 266 9.21 18.65 19.69
N GLU A 267 7.94 18.25 19.82
CA GLU A 267 7.40 17.43 20.89
C GLU A 267 6.92 16.11 20.35
N ALA A 268 7.18 15.04 21.08
CA ALA A 268 6.87 13.67 20.69
C ALA A 268 6.15 12.92 21.80
N LEU A 269 5.26 12.01 21.42
CA LEU A 269 4.65 10.99 22.28
C LEU A 269 5.17 9.62 21.83
N LEU A 270 5.93 8.92 22.66
CA LEU A 270 6.28 7.53 22.48
C LEU A 270 5.25 6.66 23.22
N VAL A 271 4.73 5.65 22.54
CA VAL A 271 3.84 4.64 23.13
C VAL A 271 4.43 3.27 22.93
N THR A 272 4.75 2.59 24.02
CA THR A 272 5.15 1.18 24.02
C THR A 272 4.05 0.33 24.59
N PHE A 273 3.96 -0.93 24.15
CA PHE A 273 2.92 -1.88 24.56
C PHE A 273 3.54 -3.13 25.17
N ARG A 274 3.14 -3.47 26.38
CA ARG A 274 3.61 -4.65 27.11
C ARG A 274 2.47 -5.60 27.43
N PRO A 275 2.70 -6.92 27.43
CA PRO A 275 1.71 -7.89 27.80
C PRO A 275 1.19 -7.68 29.23
N VAL A 276 -0.09 -7.90 29.40
CA VAL A 276 -0.76 -7.98 30.73
C VAL A 276 -1.58 -9.25 30.79
N ALA A 277 -1.82 -9.74 32.00
CA ALA A 277 -2.62 -10.93 32.23
C ALA A 277 -4.09 -10.73 31.78
N GLY A 278 -4.70 -11.80 31.30
CA GLY A 278 -6.10 -11.84 30.89
C GLY A 278 -6.32 -12.46 29.50
N THR A 279 -7.57 -12.76 29.20
CA THR A 279 -7.96 -13.30 27.89
C THR A 279 -8.35 -12.15 26.98
N PRO A 280 -7.78 -12.04 25.75
CA PRO A 280 -8.19 -11.05 24.80
C PRO A 280 -9.67 -11.19 24.42
N PRO A 281 -10.47 -10.10 24.46
CA PRO A 281 -11.81 -10.14 23.89
C PRO A 281 -11.72 -10.20 22.36
N PRO A 282 -12.79 -10.67 21.67
CA PRO A 282 -12.82 -10.69 20.21
C PRO A 282 -12.47 -9.35 19.60
N ALA A 283 -11.67 -9.36 18.54
CA ALA A 283 -11.24 -8.15 17.85
C ALA A 283 -12.41 -7.59 17.03
N THR A 284 -13.04 -6.55 17.54
CA THR A 284 -14.07 -5.80 16.80
C THR A 284 -13.45 -4.63 16.07
N SER A 285 -13.87 -4.38 14.84
CA SER A 285 -13.53 -3.18 14.07
C SER A 285 -14.77 -2.31 13.91
N GLY A 286 -14.58 -0.98 14.01
CA GLY A 286 -15.67 -0.02 13.82
C GLY A 286 -16.44 0.34 15.09
N GLY A 287 -17.51 1.12 14.93
CA GLY A 287 -18.37 1.63 15.99
C GLY A 287 -18.50 3.15 15.97
N LEU A 288 -19.40 3.70 16.79
CA LEU A 288 -19.69 5.14 16.86
C LEU A 288 -18.43 5.97 17.22
N MET A 289 -17.56 5.43 18.09
CA MET A 289 -16.30 6.06 18.48
C MET A 289 -15.32 6.23 17.31
N VAL A 290 -15.36 5.32 16.33
CA VAL A 290 -14.53 5.38 15.12
C VAL A 290 -14.95 6.53 14.21
N SER A 291 -16.25 6.73 14.02
CA SER A 291 -16.75 7.87 13.22
C SER A 291 -16.42 9.20 13.86
N LEU A 292 -16.54 9.32 15.19
CA LEU A 292 -16.16 10.51 15.93
C LEU A 292 -14.65 10.79 15.83
N SER A 293 -13.82 9.75 15.97
CA SER A 293 -12.35 9.87 15.79
C SER A 293 -11.98 10.39 14.42
N ARG A 294 -12.70 9.95 13.38
CA ARG A 294 -12.50 10.42 12.00
C ARG A 294 -12.83 11.91 11.86
N GLU A 295 -13.97 12.37 12.38
CA GLU A 295 -14.36 13.78 12.27
C GLU A 295 -13.37 14.67 13.04
N VAL A 296 -12.92 14.25 14.22
CA VAL A 296 -11.86 14.94 14.98
C VAL A 296 -10.56 14.98 14.19
N PHE A 297 -10.19 13.86 13.55
CA PHE A 297 -9.00 13.81 12.71
C PHE A 297 -9.10 14.78 11.52
N ARG A 298 -10.26 14.83 10.86
CA ARG A 298 -10.49 15.67 9.67
C ARG A 298 -10.64 17.15 9.99
N ALA A 299 -11.09 17.51 11.18
CA ALA A 299 -11.18 18.90 11.64
C ALA A 299 -9.81 19.62 11.65
N GLN A 300 -8.69 18.86 11.62
CA GLN A 300 -7.34 19.43 11.58
C GLN A 300 -6.97 20.07 10.24
N VAL A 301 -7.67 19.74 9.15
CA VAL A 301 -7.36 20.27 7.82
C VAL A 301 -7.51 21.79 7.84
N GLY A 302 -6.39 22.50 7.66
CA GLY A 302 -6.32 23.95 7.71
C GLY A 302 -6.55 24.59 9.09
N SER A 303 -6.60 23.80 10.18
CA SER A 303 -6.92 24.31 11.52
C SER A 303 -5.85 23.99 12.57
N ASP A 304 -5.01 24.95 12.91
CA ASP A 304 -4.01 24.80 13.96
C ASP A 304 -4.65 24.57 15.34
N THR A 305 -5.80 25.18 15.61
CA THR A 305 -6.54 24.96 16.87
C THR A 305 -6.99 23.51 17.00
N ALA A 306 -7.49 22.90 15.93
CA ALA A 306 -7.87 21.49 15.95
C ALA A 306 -6.65 20.56 16.10
N LYS A 307 -5.50 20.89 15.49
CA LYS A 307 -4.24 20.16 15.69
C LYS A 307 -3.81 20.21 17.16
N ARG A 308 -3.89 21.37 17.81
CA ARG A 308 -3.60 21.53 19.25
C ARG A 308 -4.56 20.73 20.13
N ALA A 309 -5.85 20.80 19.83
CA ALA A 309 -6.88 20.06 20.58
C ALA A 309 -6.65 18.55 20.48
N ARG A 310 -6.34 18.03 19.29
CA ARG A 310 -6.00 16.63 19.09
C ARG A 310 -4.74 16.23 19.86
N TRP A 311 -3.68 17.01 19.80
CA TRP A 311 -2.45 16.73 20.54
C TRP A 311 -2.72 16.65 22.05
N TYR A 312 -3.52 17.56 22.60
CA TYR A 312 -3.95 17.51 23.99
C TYR A 312 -4.77 16.26 24.30
N ALA A 313 -5.67 15.87 23.40
CA ALA A 313 -6.47 14.66 23.56
C ALA A 313 -5.59 13.40 23.57
N GLU A 314 -4.58 13.32 22.70
CA GLU A 314 -3.67 12.15 22.62
C GLU A 314 -2.70 12.09 23.82
N THR A 315 -2.20 13.22 24.29
CA THR A 315 -1.12 13.28 25.30
C THR A 315 -1.61 13.44 26.74
N VAL A 316 -2.77 14.05 26.96
CA VAL A 316 -3.26 14.39 28.30
C VAL A 316 -4.60 13.71 28.61
N ALA A 317 -5.61 13.90 27.77
CA ALA A 317 -6.96 13.40 28.09
C ALA A 317 -7.08 11.88 27.90
N GLY A 318 -6.60 11.33 26.80
CA GLY A 318 -6.68 9.91 26.47
C GLY A 318 -6.05 9.01 27.55
N PRO A 319 -4.80 9.25 27.98
CA PRO A 319 -4.17 8.48 29.03
C PRO A 319 -4.93 8.48 30.37
N LYS A 320 -5.72 9.53 30.67
CA LYS A 320 -6.51 9.64 31.89
C LYS A 320 -7.89 8.97 31.80
N THR A 321 -8.42 8.83 30.58
CA THR A 321 -9.80 8.34 30.37
C THR A 321 -9.88 6.90 29.87
N SER A 322 -8.74 6.32 29.46
CA SER A 322 -8.66 4.96 28.92
C SER A 322 -7.81 4.07 29.83
N SER A 323 -8.18 2.80 29.96
CA SER A 323 -7.33 1.79 30.62
C SER A 323 -6.00 1.57 29.88
N GLY A 324 -5.93 1.98 28.62
CA GLY A 324 -4.79 1.72 27.74
C GLY A 324 -4.59 0.24 27.42
N ILE A 325 -5.55 -0.63 27.72
CA ILE A 325 -5.46 -2.08 27.49
C ILE A 325 -6.28 -2.45 26.26
N ALA A 326 -5.65 -3.14 25.32
CA ALA A 326 -6.31 -3.69 24.12
C ALA A 326 -5.64 -5.00 23.70
N SER A 327 -6.38 -5.86 22.98
CA SER A 327 -5.74 -7.02 22.37
C SER A 327 -4.87 -6.59 21.18
N ARG A 328 -3.82 -7.37 20.89
CA ARG A 328 -2.94 -7.16 19.75
C ARG A 328 -3.76 -7.08 18.45
N ASN A 329 -4.71 -7.99 18.23
CA ASN A 329 -5.57 -7.98 17.06
C ASN A 329 -6.44 -6.73 16.99
N ARG A 330 -6.95 -6.21 18.11
CA ARG A 330 -7.71 -4.95 18.14
C ARG A 330 -6.85 -3.77 17.70
N LEU A 331 -5.58 -3.71 18.10
CA LEU A 331 -4.65 -2.65 17.70
C LEU A 331 -4.31 -2.70 16.20
N LEU A 332 -4.34 -3.88 15.58
CA LEU A 332 -4.07 -4.09 14.15
C LEU A 332 -5.34 -3.98 13.27
N ASN A 333 -6.54 -4.01 13.85
CA ASN A 333 -7.82 -4.12 13.13
C ASN A 333 -8.44 -2.75 12.83
N GLU A 334 -7.68 -1.81 12.23
CA GLU A 334 -8.13 -0.45 11.93
C GLU A 334 -8.37 -0.26 10.42
N PRO A 335 -9.58 0.17 9.98
CA PRO A 335 -9.85 0.44 8.57
C PRO A 335 -9.24 1.77 8.09
N VAL A 336 -8.81 1.82 6.83
CA VAL A 336 -8.35 3.06 6.16
C VAL A 336 -9.45 4.14 6.17
N ALA A 337 -10.71 3.73 6.09
CA ALA A 337 -11.87 4.63 6.12
C ALA A 337 -11.88 5.58 7.33
N ASN A 338 -11.23 5.22 8.44
CA ASN A 338 -11.10 6.08 9.64
C ASN A 338 -10.28 7.35 9.38
N LEU A 339 -9.46 7.35 8.33
CA LEU A 339 -8.62 8.48 7.94
C LEU A 339 -9.16 9.22 6.71
N ALA A 340 -10.05 8.59 5.93
CA ALA A 340 -10.49 9.09 4.63
C ALA A 340 -11.27 10.42 4.71
N GLY A 341 -10.88 11.42 3.90
CA GLY A 341 -11.61 12.68 3.71
C GLY A 341 -12.84 12.53 2.83
N ARG A 342 -13.84 13.39 3.03
CA ARG A 342 -15.04 13.49 2.16
C ARG A 342 -14.88 14.57 1.11
N ASP A 343 -13.99 15.53 1.31
CA ASP A 343 -13.73 16.63 0.37
C ASP A 343 -13.02 16.10 -0.88
N ARG A 344 -13.70 16.13 -2.00
CA ARG A 344 -13.17 15.65 -3.28
C ARG A 344 -12.19 16.62 -3.94
N SER A 345 -12.11 17.86 -3.48
CA SER A 345 -11.13 18.84 -3.96
C SER A 345 -9.72 18.61 -3.37
N ARG A 346 -9.63 17.72 -2.38
CA ARG A 346 -8.38 17.38 -1.69
C ARG A 346 -8.11 15.87 -1.77
N THR A 347 -6.85 15.52 -1.67
CA THR A 347 -6.41 14.12 -1.54
C THR A 347 -5.40 14.02 -0.39
N ASP A 348 -5.30 12.84 0.19
CA ASP A 348 -4.31 12.56 1.21
C ASP A 348 -3.08 11.93 0.57
N ILE A 349 -1.92 12.47 0.87
CA ILE A 349 -0.63 12.00 0.37
C ILE A 349 0.21 11.53 1.54
N LEU A 350 0.72 10.31 1.44
CA LEU A 350 1.69 9.77 2.38
C LEU A 350 3.11 9.98 1.86
N HIS A 351 3.98 10.34 2.79
CA HIS A 351 5.43 10.25 2.64
C HIS A 351 5.98 9.36 3.73
N GLU A 352 7.09 8.70 3.47
CA GLU A 352 7.75 7.90 4.49
C GLU A 352 9.25 7.86 4.27
N TYR A 353 9.99 8.13 5.34
CA TYR A 353 11.43 8.22 5.37
C TYR A 353 11.99 7.33 6.47
N PHE A 354 13.07 6.62 6.18
CA PHE A 354 13.69 5.66 7.10
C PHE A 354 15.05 6.18 7.53
N LEU A 355 15.19 6.57 8.77
CA LEU A 355 16.38 7.22 9.31
C LEU A 355 17.11 6.27 10.27
N PRO A 356 18.43 6.30 10.37
CA PRO A 356 19.10 5.83 11.56
C PRO A 356 18.60 6.64 12.77
N ALA A 357 18.65 6.07 13.97
CA ALA A 357 18.07 6.72 15.16
C ALA A 357 18.65 8.13 15.41
N GLU A 358 19.95 8.29 15.20
CA GLU A 358 20.69 9.57 15.30
C GLU A 358 20.41 10.52 14.14
N GLY A 359 20.00 10.02 12.97
CA GLY A 359 19.65 10.81 11.80
C GLY A 359 18.25 11.43 11.86
N LEU A 360 17.42 11.02 12.83
CA LEU A 360 16.04 11.51 12.93
C LEU A 360 15.98 13.02 13.18
N GLU A 361 16.72 13.55 14.16
CA GLU A 361 16.64 14.99 14.48
C GLU A 361 17.20 15.90 13.37
N PRO A 362 18.33 15.61 12.70
CA PRO A 362 18.75 16.36 11.51
C PRO A 362 17.66 16.38 10.43
N PHE A 363 17.01 15.24 10.17
CA PHE A 363 15.90 15.17 9.23
C PHE A 363 14.69 16.02 9.68
N LEU A 364 14.29 15.95 10.96
CA LEU A 364 13.19 16.75 11.50
C LEU A 364 13.50 18.26 11.45
N ALA A 365 14.77 18.66 11.61
CA ALA A 365 15.19 20.04 11.45
C ALA A 365 14.94 20.54 10.01
N ALA A 366 15.28 19.74 9.00
CA ALA A 366 14.98 20.03 7.60
C ALA A 366 13.47 20.08 7.33
N CYS A 367 12.70 19.17 7.93
CA CYS A 367 11.24 19.18 7.83
C CYS A 367 10.62 20.46 8.41
N ARG A 368 11.12 20.95 9.55
CA ARG A 368 10.67 22.22 10.17
C ARG A 368 10.91 23.44 9.28
N ALA A 369 11.91 23.39 8.41
CA ALA A 369 12.16 24.45 7.43
C ALA A 369 11.33 24.27 6.15
N ALA A 370 11.26 23.06 5.61
CA ALA A 370 10.69 22.80 4.27
C ALA A 370 9.16 22.75 4.29
N ILE A 371 8.55 22.11 5.28
CA ILE A 371 7.10 21.88 5.30
C ILE A 371 6.30 23.18 5.48
N PRO A 372 6.61 24.07 6.43
CA PRO A 372 5.88 25.35 6.57
C PRO A 372 6.08 26.29 5.37
N ALA A 373 7.15 26.14 4.59
CA ALA A 373 7.40 26.92 3.38
C ALA A 373 6.61 26.43 2.16
N SER A 374 5.94 25.28 2.27
CA SER A 374 5.09 24.69 1.22
C SER A 374 3.62 25.06 1.42
N ARG A 375 2.79 24.71 0.45
CA ARG A 375 1.31 24.84 0.54
C ARG A 375 0.65 23.63 1.19
N GLN A 376 1.44 22.66 1.64
CA GLN A 376 0.95 21.37 2.07
C GLN A 376 0.56 21.37 3.54
N ASP A 377 -0.52 20.70 3.88
CA ASP A 377 -1.04 20.63 5.23
C ASP A 377 -0.67 19.30 5.89
N LEU A 378 0.33 19.30 6.76
CA LEU A 378 0.74 18.12 7.52
C LEU A 378 -0.27 17.83 8.63
N LEU A 379 -0.93 16.67 8.56
CA LEU A 379 -1.97 16.26 9.50
C LEU A 379 -1.47 15.28 10.57
N ASN A 380 -0.44 14.50 10.26
CA ASN A 380 0.04 13.47 11.15
C ASN A 380 1.46 13.05 10.83
N VAL A 381 2.23 12.72 11.87
CA VAL A 381 3.49 12.02 11.77
C VAL A 381 3.49 10.87 12.77
N THR A 382 3.66 9.65 12.27
CA THR A 382 3.85 8.46 13.12
C THR A 382 5.27 7.95 12.92
N LEU A 383 5.96 7.68 14.01
CA LEU A 383 7.29 7.06 13.98
C LEU A 383 7.19 5.59 14.34
N ARG A 384 7.97 4.75 13.66
CA ARG A 384 7.97 3.30 13.84
C ARG A 384 9.39 2.76 13.86
N TYR A 385 9.59 1.71 14.64
CA TYR A 385 10.80 0.92 14.61
C TYR A 385 10.75 -0.08 13.45
N VAL A 386 11.84 -0.21 12.73
CA VAL A 386 12.00 -1.21 11.64
C VAL A 386 13.36 -1.84 11.77
N GLU A 387 13.41 -3.15 12.02
CA GLU A 387 14.63 -3.93 12.02
C GLU A 387 15.22 -4.02 10.61
N GLU A 388 16.51 -4.31 10.52
CA GLU A 388 17.24 -4.42 9.26
C GLU A 388 16.60 -5.44 8.30
N ASP A 389 16.46 -5.05 7.05
CA ASP A 389 16.09 -5.92 5.92
C ASP A 389 17.36 -6.35 5.16
N ARG A 390 17.74 -7.60 5.34
CA ARG A 390 18.93 -8.21 4.68
C ARG A 390 18.54 -9.01 3.42
N THR A 391 17.28 -9.09 3.08
CA THR A 391 16.78 -10.03 2.07
C THR A 391 16.35 -9.33 0.78
N SER A 392 15.55 -8.27 0.88
CA SER A 392 15.02 -7.65 -0.34
C SER A 392 16.10 -6.90 -1.14
N THR A 393 15.98 -6.94 -2.46
CA THR A 393 16.89 -6.21 -3.35
C THR A 393 16.72 -4.70 -3.21
N LEU A 394 15.48 -4.24 -3.03
CA LEU A 394 15.16 -2.83 -2.77
C LEU A 394 14.97 -2.57 -1.26
N ALA A 395 15.93 -2.99 -0.44
CA ALA A 395 15.88 -2.77 1.00
C ALA A 395 15.96 -1.28 1.35
N TYR A 396 14.89 -0.73 1.92
CA TYR A 396 14.86 0.62 2.46
C TYR A 396 15.43 0.69 3.90
N ALA A 397 15.37 -0.41 4.65
CA ALA A 397 15.92 -0.54 6.01
C ALA A 397 17.28 -1.27 5.99
N ARG A 398 18.33 -0.59 5.52
CA ARG A 398 19.71 -1.12 5.46
C ARG A 398 20.43 -0.97 6.81
N GLY A 399 19.87 -1.49 7.86
CA GLY A 399 20.17 -1.39 9.28
C GLY A 399 18.87 -1.06 10.01
N THR A 400 18.89 -1.10 11.33
CA THR A 400 17.75 -0.68 12.15
C THR A 400 17.38 0.78 11.84
N ARG A 401 16.09 1.05 11.63
CA ARG A 401 15.58 2.38 11.22
C ARG A 401 14.43 2.84 12.09
N VAL A 402 14.28 4.15 12.14
CA VAL A 402 13.05 4.83 12.58
C VAL A 402 12.36 5.34 11.31
N ALA A 403 11.20 4.79 11.03
CA ALA A 403 10.37 5.20 9.90
C ALA A 403 9.53 6.41 10.31
N ALA A 404 9.60 7.52 9.56
CA ALA A 404 8.77 8.70 9.73
C ALA A 404 7.66 8.71 8.68
N VAL A 405 6.46 8.24 9.07
CA VAL A 405 5.26 8.18 8.22
C VAL A 405 4.50 9.48 8.37
N MET A 406 4.48 10.27 7.31
CA MET A 406 3.86 11.61 7.26
C MET A 406 2.60 11.59 6.40
N LEU A 407 1.50 12.12 6.93
CA LEU A 407 0.24 12.26 6.20
C LEU A 407 -0.04 13.73 5.93
N PHE A 408 -0.14 14.07 4.66
CA PHE A 408 -0.49 15.41 4.18
C PHE A 408 -1.89 15.43 3.58
N SER A 409 -2.57 16.57 3.69
CA SER A 409 -3.75 16.88 2.91
C SER A 409 -3.36 17.87 1.81
N GLN A 410 -3.52 17.46 0.54
CA GLN A 410 -3.17 18.24 -0.64
C GLN A 410 -4.43 18.65 -1.40
N ARG A 411 -4.47 19.86 -1.96
CA ARG A 411 -5.48 20.23 -2.96
C ARG A 411 -5.17 19.55 -4.29
N MET A 412 -6.20 19.15 -5.02
CA MET A 412 -6.05 18.48 -6.33
C MET A 412 -5.90 19.51 -7.47
N THR A 413 -4.97 20.44 -7.34
CA THR A 413 -4.59 21.38 -8.40
C THR A 413 -3.18 21.07 -8.90
N ARG A 414 -2.90 21.47 -10.13
CA ARG A 414 -1.55 21.32 -10.70
C ARG A 414 -0.48 22.06 -9.88
N ALA A 415 -0.78 23.28 -9.44
CA ALA A 415 0.15 24.07 -8.64
C ALA A 415 0.45 23.45 -7.27
N ASP A 416 -0.55 22.81 -6.63
CA ASP A 416 -0.33 22.12 -5.36
C ASP A 416 0.43 20.79 -5.56
N GLU A 417 0.27 20.09 -6.70
CA GLU A 417 1.05 18.91 -7.03
C GLU A 417 2.52 19.26 -7.33
N GLU A 418 2.78 20.34 -8.07
CA GLU A 418 4.13 20.83 -8.33
C GLU A 418 4.84 21.27 -7.04
N ASP A 419 4.14 21.93 -6.13
CA ASP A 419 4.64 22.30 -4.80
C ASP A 419 4.92 21.07 -3.91
N MET A 420 4.03 20.07 -3.91
CA MET A 420 4.24 18.79 -3.22
C MET A 420 5.48 18.09 -3.76
N MET A 421 5.66 18.04 -5.07
CA MET A 421 6.82 17.43 -5.69
C MET A 421 8.12 18.14 -5.25
N ALA A 422 8.17 19.47 -5.33
CA ALA A 422 9.33 20.25 -4.93
C ALA A 422 9.66 20.10 -3.43
N MET A 423 8.63 20.02 -2.58
CA MET A 423 8.82 19.72 -1.14
C MET A 423 9.34 18.30 -0.95
N THR A 424 8.75 17.31 -1.62
CA THR A 424 9.14 15.89 -1.52
C THR A 424 10.61 15.70 -1.89
N GLU A 425 11.07 16.28 -2.99
CA GLU A 425 12.48 16.19 -3.43
C GLU A 425 13.43 16.71 -2.34
N ARG A 426 13.12 17.85 -1.73
CA ARG A 426 13.91 18.41 -0.62
C ARG A 426 13.93 17.51 0.61
N LEU A 427 12.78 16.91 0.97
CA LEU A 427 12.70 15.98 2.11
C LEU A 427 13.45 14.67 1.83
N ILE A 428 13.43 14.19 0.58
CA ILE A 428 14.22 13.01 0.19
C ILE A 428 15.72 13.32 0.30
N ASP A 429 16.18 14.46 -0.21
CA ASP A 429 17.60 14.84 -0.06
C ASP A 429 18.01 14.90 1.41
N ALA A 430 17.20 15.55 2.26
CA ALA A 430 17.44 15.63 3.70
C ALA A 430 17.49 14.23 4.38
N ALA A 431 16.61 13.31 3.97
CA ALA A 431 16.63 11.95 4.49
C ALA A 431 17.89 11.17 4.06
N LEU A 432 18.31 11.33 2.80
CA LEU A 432 19.51 10.70 2.27
C LEU A 432 20.78 11.27 2.91
N ASP A 433 20.85 12.58 3.15
CA ASP A 433 21.96 13.25 3.81
C ASP A 433 22.06 12.88 5.30
N ALA A 434 20.92 12.54 5.93
CA ALA A 434 20.89 11.97 7.28
C ALA A 434 21.18 10.45 7.33
N GLY A 435 21.69 9.84 6.24
CA GLY A 435 22.01 8.41 6.15
C GLY A 435 20.81 7.49 6.01
N GLY A 436 19.66 8.04 5.64
CA GLY A 436 18.39 7.35 5.50
C GLY A 436 18.04 6.95 4.07
N SER A 437 16.77 6.65 3.89
CA SER A 437 16.12 6.31 2.62
C SER A 437 14.66 6.78 2.63
N PHE A 438 13.93 6.52 1.57
CA PHE A 438 12.49 6.81 1.49
C PHE A 438 11.73 5.62 0.90
N TYR A 439 10.38 5.61 1.03
CA TYR A 439 9.54 4.50 0.63
C TYR A 439 8.91 4.70 -0.75
N LEU A 440 9.04 3.71 -1.64
CA LEU A 440 8.65 3.79 -3.04
C LEU A 440 7.13 3.67 -3.36
N PRO A 441 6.22 3.16 -2.50
CA PRO A 441 4.81 3.00 -2.91
C PRO A 441 3.99 4.29 -2.91
N TYR A 442 4.60 5.42 -2.59
CA TYR A 442 3.93 6.72 -2.60
C TYR A 442 4.11 7.46 -3.93
N ARG A 443 3.89 8.79 -3.97
CA ARG A 443 4.00 9.59 -5.19
C ARG A 443 5.39 9.48 -5.82
N LEU A 444 5.46 9.39 -7.14
CA LEU A 444 6.72 9.24 -7.88
C LEU A 444 7.43 10.61 -8.05
N HIS A 445 7.64 11.31 -6.96
CA HIS A 445 8.24 12.65 -6.93
C HIS A 445 9.77 12.63 -6.84
N ALA A 446 10.38 11.49 -6.50
CA ALA A 446 11.83 11.40 -6.44
C ALA A 446 12.47 11.60 -7.82
N ARG A 447 13.63 12.21 -7.84
CA ARG A 447 14.53 12.20 -9.00
C ARG A 447 15.22 10.83 -9.12
N ARG A 448 15.66 10.46 -10.31
CA ARG A 448 16.35 9.17 -10.53
C ARG A 448 17.65 9.03 -9.73
N ASP A 449 18.40 10.13 -9.55
CA ASP A 449 19.61 10.14 -8.71
C ASP A 449 19.31 9.86 -7.23
N GLN A 450 18.21 10.42 -6.72
CA GLN A 450 17.73 10.14 -5.36
C GLN A 450 17.34 8.67 -5.18
N VAL A 451 16.64 8.08 -6.17
CA VAL A 451 16.30 6.65 -6.15
C VAL A 451 17.57 5.79 -6.14
N ALA A 452 18.56 6.10 -6.98
CA ALA A 452 19.83 5.37 -7.04
C ALA A 452 20.62 5.44 -5.71
N ARG A 453 20.63 6.62 -5.05
CA ARG A 453 21.25 6.80 -3.72
C ARG A 453 20.51 6.01 -2.63
N ALA A 454 19.16 6.03 -2.66
CA ALA A 454 18.35 5.31 -1.67
C ALA A 454 18.46 3.79 -1.82
N TYR A 455 18.56 3.29 -3.05
CA TYR A 455 18.53 1.86 -3.40
C TYR A 455 19.76 1.46 -4.23
N PRO A 456 20.92 1.23 -3.59
CA PRO A 456 22.19 0.94 -4.31
C PRO A 456 22.16 -0.31 -5.18
N ARG A 457 21.27 -1.29 -4.88
CA ARG A 457 21.09 -2.51 -5.68
C ARG A 457 20.08 -2.37 -6.83
N LEU A 458 19.68 -1.14 -7.17
CA LEU A 458 18.75 -0.87 -8.25
C LEU A 458 19.20 -1.44 -9.60
N GLY A 459 20.49 -1.28 -9.93
CA GLY A 459 21.08 -1.83 -11.16
C GLY A 459 20.97 -3.35 -11.25
N GLU A 460 21.16 -4.03 -10.12
CA GLU A 460 20.97 -5.48 -10.02
C GLU A 460 19.51 -5.86 -10.27
N LEU A 461 18.54 -5.18 -9.63
CA LEU A 461 17.13 -5.42 -9.85
C LEU A 461 16.75 -5.27 -11.33
N VAL A 462 17.23 -4.22 -12.02
CA VAL A 462 16.97 -4.00 -13.44
C VAL A 462 17.56 -5.12 -14.30
N ALA A 463 18.81 -5.53 -14.04
CA ALA A 463 19.46 -6.65 -14.74
C ALA A 463 18.68 -7.97 -14.55
N ARG A 464 18.26 -8.27 -13.31
CA ARG A 464 17.48 -9.47 -13.00
C ARG A 464 16.06 -9.39 -13.58
N LYS A 465 15.47 -8.20 -13.69
CA LYS A 465 14.19 -8.03 -14.38
C LYS A 465 14.26 -8.46 -15.84
N HIS A 466 15.28 -8.06 -16.58
CA HIS A 466 15.49 -8.48 -17.96
C HIS A 466 15.80 -9.98 -18.08
N HIS A 467 16.41 -10.60 -17.08
CA HIS A 467 16.68 -12.04 -17.04
C HIS A 467 15.38 -12.85 -16.84
N TYR A 468 14.55 -12.53 -15.84
CA TYR A 468 13.35 -13.28 -15.50
C TYR A 468 12.11 -12.90 -16.34
N ASP A 469 12.09 -11.72 -16.93
CA ASP A 469 11.01 -11.23 -17.76
C ASP A 469 11.56 -10.42 -18.95
N PRO A 470 12.24 -11.11 -19.92
CA PRO A 470 12.86 -10.43 -21.06
C PRO A 470 11.84 -9.71 -21.95
N GLY A 471 10.59 -10.16 -21.98
CA GLY A 471 9.48 -9.51 -22.67
C GLY A 471 8.91 -8.32 -21.93
N LEU A 472 9.38 -8.03 -20.72
CA LEU A 472 8.87 -6.97 -19.86
C LEU A 472 7.34 -7.02 -19.71
N LEU A 473 6.79 -8.23 -19.52
CA LEU A 473 5.36 -8.44 -19.33
C LEU A 473 4.86 -7.72 -18.06
N PHE A 474 5.56 -7.88 -16.93
CA PHE A 474 5.20 -7.22 -15.68
C PHE A 474 5.80 -5.82 -15.62
N ARG A 475 4.97 -4.80 -15.87
CA ARG A 475 5.35 -3.39 -15.81
C ARG A 475 4.26 -2.59 -15.11
N ASN A 476 4.68 -1.50 -14.48
CA ASN A 476 3.79 -0.52 -13.86
C ASN A 476 4.34 0.90 -14.06
N THR A 477 3.61 1.92 -13.61
CA THR A 477 4.00 3.32 -13.77
C THR A 477 5.35 3.61 -13.09
N MET A 478 5.63 2.98 -11.93
CA MET A 478 6.91 3.16 -11.22
C MET A 478 8.09 2.58 -12.01
N TRP A 479 7.94 1.41 -12.65
CA TRP A 479 8.95 0.87 -13.56
C TRP A 479 9.33 1.87 -14.63
N GLN A 480 8.34 2.44 -15.31
CA GLN A 480 8.57 3.40 -16.39
C GLN A 480 9.25 4.69 -15.90
N ARG A 481 8.91 5.16 -14.70
CA ARG A 481 9.44 6.40 -14.14
C ARG A 481 10.87 6.28 -13.63
N TYR A 482 11.18 5.16 -12.92
CA TYR A 482 12.42 5.05 -12.16
C TYR A 482 13.41 4.04 -12.71
N PHE A 483 12.94 2.94 -13.32
CA PHE A 483 13.76 1.77 -13.59
C PHE A 483 13.99 1.52 -15.09
N ALA A 484 13.05 1.92 -15.94
CA ALA A 484 13.25 1.86 -17.38
C ALA A 484 14.39 2.81 -17.83
N PRO A 485 15.18 2.42 -18.87
CA PRO A 485 16.26 3.24 -19.43
C PRO A 485 15.85 4.66 -19.80
#